data_c8374ad7eeb94a416f5c7ff364a923d6
#
_entry.id   c8374ad7eeb94a416f5c7ff364a923d6
#
_cell.length_a   1.000
_cell.length_b   1.000
_cell.length_c   1.000
_cell.angle_alpha   90.00
_cell.angle_beta   90.00
_cell.angle_gamma   90.00
#
_symmetry.space_group_name_H-M   'P 1'
#
loop_
_entity.id
_entity.type
_entity.pdbx_description
1 polymer ?
#
loop_
_entity_poly.entity_id
_entity_poly.type
_entity_poly.pdbx_seq_one_letter_code
_entity_poly.pdbx_strand_id
1 'polypeptide(L)'
;MSRLRVGLVAGIVVALMGCTGVDESSAALNGEEAAVRNGGSTASSSEALRIEVSPNAIAYDYFPSVHVPHGIAGDEQFVFVGQPLSGRVSVNNRLTGQEIATLPPPPLGWQLPFALRVPNTGRLAVLDAGGFPNPFIPSIARIYEYDYSFNRRTRQFQATLVRTISFEGLPVVFAEEFETLPGGGYVVSESVIGALWNVSPGGIITPGLLPDSFAPGAGIAAIGPCAFTPVTIGGIPFSTAGNFAPGIGSLAYRAGQIYFGSSCRGGVARIPLASLSDNTRSPQQRAADIVDVSPRAADVVSESLKGFSFNRWNPSDTRLYVTDTLNRRVLRVNTTTGAREVISDDSELFDFPVSAQFLPPVAGISPLVVASDQEYRLAALNPLITEDLLHPPFIVSKIYVLH
;
A
#
# COMPACT_ATOMS: atom_id res chain seq x y z
N MET A 1 27.87 16.79 28.41
CA MET A 1 26.84 17.63 27.78
C MET A 1 27.32 17.96 26.37
N SER A 2 27.06 17.09 25.42
CA SER A 2 27.47 17.24 24.02
C SER A 2 26.20 17.57 23.21
N ARG A 3 26.20 18.76 22.60
CA ARG A 3 25.11 19.18 21.70
C ARG A 3 25.24 18.43 20.38
N LEU A 4 24.39 17.46 20.17
CA LEU A 4 24.27 16.72 18.91
C LEU A 4 23.75 17.70 17.85
N ARG A 5 24.54 17.94 16.81
CA ARG A 5 24.14 18.77 15.66
C ARG A 5 23.18 17.95 14.79
N VAL A 6 21.91 18.21 14.90
CA VAL A 6 20.86 17.82 13.96
C VAL A 6 20.99 18.72 12.73
N GLY A 7 21.85 18.38 11.80
CA GLY A 7 22.20 19.27 10.70
C GLY A 7 22.05 18.70 9.28
N LEU A 8 21.57 17.46 9.13
CA LEU A 8 21.57 16.84 7.79
C LEU A 8 20.22 16.36 7.27
N VAL A 9 19.15 16.40 8.06
CA VAL A 9 17.81 15.97 7.63
C VAL A 9 17.00 17.10 6.99
N ALA A 10 17.39 18.35 7.22
CA ALA A 10 16.63 19.53 6.76
C ALA A 10 16.66 19.78 5.25
N GLY A 11 17.60 19.17 4.50
CA GLY A 11 17.76 19.47 3.06
C GLY A 11 16.86 18.66 2.11
N ILE A 12 16.33 17.53 2.56
CA ILE A 12 15.59 16.61 1.67
C ILE A 12 14.08 16.92 1.63
N VAL A 13 13.56 17.61 2.62
CA VAL A 13 12.11 17.82 2.82
C VAL A 13 11.59 19.13 2.21
N VAL A 14 12.46 20.05 1.79
CA VAL A 14 12.06 21.36 1.26
C VAL A 14 11.36 21.30 -0.12
N ALA A 15 11.50 20.20 -0.85
CA ALA A 15 10.91 20.08 -2.19
C ALA A 15 9.42 19.66 -2.21
N LEU A 16 8.80 19.31 -1.06
CA LEU A 16 7.40 18.90 -0.97
C LEU A 16 6.43 20.02 -0.58
N MET A 17 6.88 21.28 -0.58
CA MET A 17 6.15 22.40 0.01
C MET A 17 5.39 23.29 -0.98
N GLY A 18 4.82 22.74 -2.03
CA GLY A 18 4.10 23.51 -3.04
C GLY A 18 2.57 23.58 -2.90
N CYS A 19 1.95 23.06 -1.87
CA CYS A 19 0.49 23.04 -1.77
C CYS A 19 -0.03 23.61 -0.44
N THR A 20 0.03 24.93 -0.27
CA THR A 20 -0.89 25.64 0.64
C THR A 20 -1.63 26.69 -0.16
N GLY A 21 -2.93 26.56 -0.22
CA GLY A 21 -3.83 27.62 -0.69
C GLY A 21 -4.73 27.19 -1.85
N VAL A 22 -5.76 26.44 -1.57
CA VAL A 22 -6.96 26.46 -2.40
C VAL A 22 -7.87 27.51 -1.77
N ASP A 23 -7.79 28.73 -2.28
CA ASP A 23 -8.80 29.75 -2.03
C ASP A 23 -10.11 29.29 -2.71
N GLU A 24 -11.14 29.12 -1.91
CA GLU A 24 -12.51 29.01 -2.39
C GLU A 24 -12.93 30.36 -2.99
N SER A 25 -12.67 30.59 -4.26
CA SER A 25 -13.33 31.64 -5.03
C SER A 25 -14.44 31.00 -5.85
N SER A 26 -15.65 31.14 -5.32
CA SER A 26 -16.90 30.93 -6.03
C SER A 26 -16.96 31.82 -7.30
N ALA A 27 -16.72 31.22 -8.46
CA ALA A 27 -17.06 31.82 -9.74
C ALA A 27 -18.40 31.22 -10.23
N ALA A 28 -19.45 32.02 -10.07
CA ALA A 28 -20.72 31.78 -10.74
C ALA A 28 -20.52 31.88 -12.25
N LEU A 29 -20.69 30.78 -12.98
CA LEU A 29 -20.85 30.77 -14.41
C LEU A 29 -22.34 30.68 -14.74
N ASN A 30 -22.82 31.76 -15.34
CA ASN A 30 -24.14 31.90 -15.92
C ASN A 30 -24.33 30.94 -17.10
N GLY A 31 -25.56 30.47 -17.21
CA GLY A 31 -26.02 29.42 -18.08
C GLY A 31 -25.91 29.67 -19.58
N GLU A 32 -25.85 28.57 -20.27
CA GLU A 32 -26.45 28.37 -21.59
C GLU A 32 -27.09 26.97 -21.59
N GLU A 33 -28.44 26.97 -21.75
CA GLU A 33 -29.22 25.77 -21.95
C GLU A 33 -28.88 25.13 -23.29
N ALA A 34 -28.19 23.98 -23.25
CA ALA A 34 -28.17 23.07 -24.36
C ALA A 34 -29.08 21.87 -24.05
N ALA A 35 -30.18 21.78 -24.77
CA ALA A 35 -31.11 20.68 -24.70
C ALA A 35 -30.43 19.34 -25.02
N VAL A 36 -30.16 18.54 -24.01
CA VAL A 36 -29.73 17.14 -24.17
C VAL A 36 -30.99 16.27 -24.21
N ARG A 37 -31.22 15.66 -25.36
CA ARG A 37 -32.24 14.64 -25.59
C ARG A 37 -32.03 13.48 -24.60
N ASN A 38 -33.07 13.17 -23.86
CA ASN A 38 -33.16 11.93 -23.07
C ASN A 38 -33.12 10.70 -23.98
N GLY A 39 -31.96 10.13 -24.11
CA GLY A 39 -31.76 8.76 -24.54
C GLY A 39 -31.49 7.93 -23.31
N GLY A 40 -32.52 7.33 -22.72
CA GLY A 40 -32.36 6.39 -21.62
C GLY A 40 -31.61 5.16 -22.08
N SER A 41 -30.32 5.13 -21.84
CA SER A 41 -29.52 3.94 -21.80
C SER A 41 -29.41 3.53 -20.35
N THR A 42 -30.23 2.56 -19.94
CA THR A 42 -29.97 1.76 -18.77
C THR A 42 -28.69 0.99 -19.06
N ALA A 43 -27.55 1.51 -18.58
CA ALA A 43 -26.32 0.79 -18.54
C ALA A 43 -26.52 -0.41 -17.61
N SER A 44 -26.85 -1.54 -18.18
CA SER A 44 -26.79 -2.85 -17.55
C SER A 44 -25.31 -3.08 -17.20
N SER A 45 -24.99 -3.04 -15.91
CA SER A 45 -23.67 -3.31 -15.35
C SER A 45 -23.34 -4.80 -15.36
N SER A 46 -23.45 -5.42 -16.54
CA SER A 46 -22.84 -6.71 -16.85
C SER A 46 -21.69 -6.45 -17.83
N GLU A 47 -20.67 -5.71 -17.41
CA GLU A 47 -19.44 -5.73 -18.16
C GLU A 47 -18.81 -7.10 -17.98
N ALA A 48 -18.64 -7.75 -19.11
CA ALA A 48 -18.27 -9.12 -19.26
C ALA A 48 -16.91 -9.40 -18.58
N LEU A 49 -16.88 -10.50 -17.84
CA LEU A 49 -15.67 -11.20 -17.47
C LEU A 49 -14.76 -11.31 -18.70
N ARG A 50 -13.73 -10.48 -18.80
CA ARG A 50 -12.70 -10.64 -19.82
C ARG A 50 -11.84 -11.80 -19.40
N ILE A 51 -12.02 -12.93 -20.07
CA ILE A 51 -11.16 -14.10 -19.93
C ILE A 51 -10.06 -13.94 -20.99
N GLU A 52 -8.96 -13.30 -20.63
CA GLU A 52 -7.74 -13.42 -21.39
C GLU A 52 -7.00 -14.66 -20.88
N VAL A 53 -6.88 -15.66 -21.73
CA VAL A 53 -6.18 -16.90 -21.41
C VAL A 53 -4.69 -16.66 -21.63
N SER A 54 -4.04 -16.06 -20.65
CA SER A 54 -2.60 -16.23 -20.47
C SER A 54 -2.33 -17.72 -20.18
N PRO A 55 -1.18 -18.29 -20.57
CA PRO A 55 -0.82 -19.67 -20.22
C PRO A 55 -0.90 -19.95 -18.70
N ASN A 56 -1.02 -18.95 -17.87
CA ASN A 56 -1.19 -19.04 -16.42
C ASN A 56 -2.65 -18.86 -15.97
N ALA A 57 -3.60 -18.91 -16.90
CA ALA A 57 -5.05 -18.90 -16.73
C ALA A 57 -5.53 -17.87 -15.67
N ILE A 58 -5.71 -16.65 -16.10
CA ILE A 58 -6.13 -15.56 -15.24
C ILE A 58 -7.45 -15.02 -15.76
N ALA A 59 -8.46 -15.08 -14.91
CA ALA A 59 -9.70 -14.35 -15.12
C ALA A 59 -9.60 -13.03 -14.37
N TYR A 60 -9.97 -11.94 -15.02
CA TYR A 60 -10.02 -10.62 -14.42
C TYR A 60 -11.47 -10.21 -14.16
N ASP A 61 -11.66 -9.58 -13.03
CA ASP A 61 -12.83 -8.77 -12.73
C ASP A 61 -12.31 -7.47 -12.12
N TYR A 62 -13.01 -6.38 -12.28
CA TYR A 62 -12.62 -5.10 -11.70
C TYR A 62 -13.83 -4.26 -11.32
N PHE A 63 -13.63 -3.29 -10.45
CA PHE A 63 -14.60 -2.25 -10.19
C PHE A 63 -13.94 -0.87 -10.18
N PRO A 64 -14.64 0.16 -10.68
CA PRO A 64 -14.12 1.51 -10.66
C PRO A 64 -14.14 2.08 -9.25
N SER A 65 -13.12 2.86 -8.91
CA SER A 65 -13.12 3.75 -7.75
C SER A 65 -13.20 5.20 -8.23
N VAL A 66 -14.04 6.00 -7.59
CA VAL A 66 -14.13 7.44 -7.87
C VAL A 66 -12.93 8.19 -7.31
N HIS A 67 -12.35 7.68 -6.23
CA HIS A 67 -11.19 8.26 -5.56
C HIS A 67 -9.96 7.38 -5.77
N VAL A 68 -8.78 7.98 -5.73
CA VAL A 68 -7.49 7.27 -5.84
C VAL A 68 -7.40 6.19 -4.77
N PRO A 69 -7.40 4.89 -5.15
CA PRO A 69 -7.28 3.79 -4.20
C PRO A 69 -5.80 3.55 -3.88
N HIS A 70 -5.50 3.17 -2.64
CA HIS A 70 -4.15 2.74 -2.27
C HIS A 70 -4.17 1.42 -1.50
N GLY A 71 -4.45 1.45 -0.19
CA GLY A 71 -4.52 0.24 0.61
C GLY A 71 -5.81 -0.56 0.36
N ILE A 72 -5.70 -1.88 0.34
CA ILE A 72 -6.86 -2.77 0.22
C ILE A 72 -6.81 -3.89 1.25
N ALA A 73 -8.00 -4.27 1.69
CA ALA A 73 -8.22 -5.46 2.51
C ALA A 73 -9.62 -6.00 2.24
N GLY A 74 -9.88 -7.22 2.64
CA GLY A 74 -11.25 -7.73 2.51
C GLY A 74 -11.49 -9.06 3.18
N ASP A 75 -12.76 -9.39 3.24
CA ASP A 75 -13.28 -10.65 3.77
C ASP A 75 -14.22 -11.34 2.77
N GLU A 76 -15.11 -12.19 3.27
CA GLU A 76 -16.08 -12.92 2.46
C GLU A 76 -17.17 -12.02 1.87
N GLN A 77 -17.39 -10.83 2.40
CA GLN A 77 -18.50 -9.94 2.03
C GLN A 77 -18.04 -8.61 1.44
N PHE A 78 -16.89 -8.09 1.87
CA PHE A 78 -16.44 -6.74 1.59
C PHE A 78 -15.03 -6.68 1.03
N VAL A 79 -14.81 -5.63 0.24
CA VAL A 79 -13.49 -5.07 -0.07
C VAL A 79 -13.45 -3.66 0.53
N PHE A 80 -12.50 -3.46 1.44
CA PHE A 80 -12.18 -2.16 2.00
C PHE A 80 -11.08 -1.53 1.17
N VAL A 81 -11.27 -0.25 0.80
CA VAL A 81 -10.29 0.48 -0.01
C VAL A 81 -9.93 1.79 0.69
N GLY A 82 -8.68 1.93 1.06
CA GLY A 82 -8.11 3.17 1.55
C GLY A 82 -7.95 4.15 0.39
N GLN A 83 -8.40 5.37 0.57
CA GLN A 83 -8.36 6.45 -0.41
C GLN A 83 -7.68 7.66 0.23
N PRO A 84 -6.32 7.62 0.31
CA PRO A 84 -5.56 8.54 1.15
C PRO A 84 -5.75 10.00 0.76
N LEU A 85 -5.75 10.31 -0.54
CA LEU A 85 -5.91 11.71 -1.01
C LEU A 85 -7.30 12.29 -0.70
N SER A 86 -8.28 11.43 -0.45
CA SER A 86 -9.65 11.85 -0.10
C SER A 86 -9.96 11.70 1.38
N GLY A 87 -8.98 11.27 2.18
CA GLY A 87 -9.14 11.09 3.62
C GLY A 87 -10.32 10.16 3.97
N ARG A 88 -10.43 9.00 3.31
CA ARG A 88 -11.55 8.08 3.53
C ARG A 88 -11.18 6.61 3.31
N VAL A 89 -12.00 5.73 3.84
CA VAL A 89 -11.97 4.28 3.56
C VAL A 89 -13.35 3.87 3.06
N SER A 90 -13.44 3.42 1.81
CA SER A 90 -14.70 2.89 1.27
C SER A 90 -14.90 1.43 1.63
N VAL A 91 -16.15 1.04 1.80
CA VAL A 91 -16.61 -0.33 2.03
C VAL A 91 -17.39 -0.77 0.80
N ASN A 92 -16.85 -1.70 0.06
CA ASN A 92 -17.43 -2.12 -1.21
C ASN A 92 -17.96 -3.55 -1.11
N ASN A 93 -19.09 -3.82 -1.75
CA ASN A 93 -19.57 -5.17 -1.89
C ASN A 93 -18.54 -5.98 -2.71
N ARG A 94 -18.07 -7.09 -2.16
CA ARG A 94 -17.02 -7.89 -2.77
C ARG A 94 -17.36 -8.42 -4.16
N LEU A 95 -18.62 -8.79 -4.39
CA LEU A 95 -19.04 -9.41 -5.66
C LEU A 95 -19.26 -8.35 -6.74
N THR A 96 -19.94 -7.25 -6.39
CA THR A 96 -20.34 -6.22 -7.37
C THR A 96 -19.37 -5.06 -7.48
N GLY A 97 -18.45 -4.90 -6.53
CA GLY A 97 -17.61 -3.71 -6.40
C GLY A 97 -18.33 -2.44 -5.96
N GLN A 98 -19.67 -2.48 -5.84
CA GLN A 98 -20.44 -1.31 -5.45
C GLN A 98 -20.08 -0.84 -4.03
N GLU A 99 -19.80 0.43 -3.89
CA GLU A 99 -19.65 1.05 -2.58
C GLU A 99 -21.00 1.04 -1.84
N ILE A 100 -20.98 0.51 -0.62
CA ILE A 100 -22.18 0.36 0.23
C ILE A 100 -22.11 1.22 1.49
N ALA A 101 -20.91 1.63 1.88
CA ALA A 101 -20.68 2.46 3.06
C ALA A 101 -19.28 3.09 3.00
N THR A 102 -19.07 4.02 3.93
CA THR A 102 -17.73 4.54 4.28
C THR A 102 -17.45 4.17 5.73
N LEU A 103 -16.22 3.77 6.02
CA LEU A 103 -15.79 3.53 7.39
C LEU A 103 -15.84 4.84 8.19
N PRO A 104 -16.44 4.88 9.38
CA PRO A 104 -16.44 6.08 10.21
C PRO A 104 -15.03 6.58 10.47
N PRO A 105 -14.76 7.88 10.34
CA PRO A 105 -13.43 8.42 10.63
C PRO A 105 -13.10 8.28 12.13
N PRO A 106 -11.82 8.13 12.47
CA PRO A 106 -11.37 8.19 13.86
C PRO A 106 -11.59 9.61 14.45
N PRO A 107 -11.47 9.81 15.77
CA PRO A 107 -11.75 11.10 16.42
C PRO A 107 -10.95 12.29 15.86
N LEU A 108 -9.76 12.05 15.30
CA LEU A 108 -8.93 13.07 14.67
C LEU A 108 -9.18 13.24 13.17
N GLY A 109 -10.17 12.53 12.62
CA GLY A 109 -10.35 12.38 11.17
C GLY A 109 -9.28 11.46 10.56
N TRP A 110 -9.51 11.06 9.31
CA TRP A 110 -8.50 10.40 8.50
C TRP A 110 -7.49 11.44 8.01
N GLN A 111 -6.21 11.17 8.23
CA GLN A 111 -5.12 11.99 7.68
C GLN A 111 -4.68 11.42 6.32
N LEU A 112 -4.24 10.16 6.33
CA LEU A 112 -3.80 9.44 5.16
C LEU A 112 -4.02 7.93 5.37
N PRO A 113 -5.24 7.40 5.22
CA PRO A 113 -5.53 5.96 5.41
C PRO A 113 -4.89 5.15 4.28
N PHE A 114 -3.68 4.65 4.55
CA PHE A 114 -2.74 4.19 3.53
C PHE A 114 -2.76 2.69 3.34
N ALA A 115 -2.65 1.89 4.41
CA ALA A 115 -2.68 0.44 4.34
C ALA A 115 -3.80 -0.15 5.20
N LEU A 116 -4.34 -1.29 4.76
CA LEU A 116 -5.46 -1.96 5.43
C LEU A 116 -5.19 -3.46 5.58
N ARG A 117 -5.66 -4.02 6.69
CA ARG A 117 -5.67 -5.48 6.92
C ARG A 117 -6.96 -5.93 7.61
N VAL A 118 -7.44 -7.09 7.23
CA VAL A 118 -8.51 -7.81 7.95
C VAL A 118 -7.86 -8.97 8.71
N PRO A 119 -7.48 -8.76 9.98
CA PRO A 119 -6.87 -9.83 10.79
C PRO A 119 -7.79 -11.03 10.94
N ASN A 120 -9.07 -10.76 11.19
CA ASN A 120 -10.15 -11.73 11.29
C ASN A 120 -11.43 -11.13 10.72
N THR A 121 -12.37 -11.97 10.30
CA THR A 121 -13.70 -11.51 9.88
C THR A 121 -14.35 -10.70 11.01
N GLY A 122 -14.85 -9.52 10.67
CA GLY A 122 -15.43 -8.59 11.63
C GLY A 122 -14.43 -7.64 12.30
N ARG A 123 -13.13 -7.76 11.99
CA ARG A 123 -12.09 -6.86 12.48
C ARG A 123 -11.29 -6.26 11.31
N LEU A 124 -11.24 -4.93 11.23
CA LEU A 124 -10.43 -4.19 10.27
C LEU A 124 -9.38 -3.36 11.00
N ALA A 125 -8.14 -3.44 10.54
CA ALA A 125 -7.06 -2.55 10.94
C ALA A 125 -6.72 -1.62 9.78
N VAL A 126 -6.56 -0.34 10.06
CA VAL A 126 -6.20 0.71 9.10
C VAL A 126 -4.96 1.42 9.61
N LEU A 127 -3.90 1.41 8.82
CA LEU A 127 -2.74 2.25 9.04
C LEU A 127 -3.00 3.61 8.39
N ASP A 128 -3.13 4.62 9.23
CA ASP A 128 -3.12 6.03 8.84
C ASP A 128 -1.68 6.52 8.95
N ALA A 129 -1.07 6.86 7.83
CA ALA A 129 0.32 7.31 7.78
C ALA A 129 0.54 8.69 8.42
N GLY A 130 -0.54 9.37 8.81
CA GLY A 130 -0.50 10.64 9.51
C GLY A 130 -0.32 11.87 8.63
N GLY A 131 -0.31 11.70 7.33
CA GLY A 131 -0.11 12.75 6.33
C GLY A 131 1.18 12.56 5.53
N PHE A 132 1.33 13.33 4.46
CA PHE A 132 2.58 13.35 3.70
C PHE A 132 3.71 13.95 4.55
N PRO A 133 4.96 13.50 4.36
CA PRO A 133 6.08 14.00 5.11
C PRO A 133 6.24 15.51 4.87
N ASN A 134 5.88 16.28 5.88
CA ASN A 134 6.06 17.72 5.93
C ASN A 134 6.76 18.07 7.24
N PRO A 135 8.01 18.60 7.23
CA PRO A 135 8.75 18.89 8.44
C PRO A 135 8.13 19.98 9.30
N PHE A 136 7.18 20.76 8.76
CA PHE A 136 6.50 21.84 9.49
C PHE A 136 5.14 21.41 10.06
N ILE A 137 4.62 20.25 9.65
CA ILE A 137 3.37 19.70 10.18
C ILE A 137 3.71 18.34 10.79
N PRO A 138 3.73 18.21 12.12
CA PRO A 138 3.94 16.93 12.76
C PRO A 138 2.90 15.92 12.26
N SER A 139 3.36 14.89 11.59
CA SER A 139 2.55 13.78 11.15
C SER A 139 2.77 12.65 12.13
N ILE A 140 1.70 12.08 12.67
CA ILE A 140 1.78 10.97 13.61
C ILE A 140 1.04 9.79 13.01
N ALA A 141 1.79 8.79 12.58
CA ALA A 141 1.21 7.55 12.11
C ALA A 141 0.42 6.84 13.22
N ARG A 142 -0.69 6.20 12.86
CA ARG A 142 -1.53 5.43 13.78
C ARG A 142 -2.10 4.20 13.10
N ILE A 143 -2.26 3.14 13.88
CA ILE A 143 -3.10 2.01 13.48
C ILE A 143 -4.42 2.14 14.23
N TYR A 144 -5.52 2.16 13.48
CA TYR A 144 -6.88 2.17 14.00
C TYR A 144 -7.51 0.80 13.79
N GLU A 145 -7.97 0.16 14.86
CA GLU A 145 -8.69 -1.11 14.78
C GLU A 145 -10.18 -0.88 14.97
N TYR A 146 -10.96 -1.44 14.06
CA TYR A 146 -12.42 -1.37 14.07
C TYR A 146 -13.02 -2.76 14.17
N ASP A 147 -14.03 -2.91 15.02
CA ASP A 147 -14.99 -3.98 14.87
C ASP A 147 -16.06 -3.57 13.90
N TYR A 148 -16.40 -4.43 12.95
CA TYR A 148 -17.47 -4.16 12.00
C TYR A 148 -18.45 -5.33 11.87
N SER A 149 -19.67 -5.00 11.46
CA SER A 149 -20.73 -5.94 11.20
C SER A 149 -21.63 -5.45 10.07
N PHE A 150 -22.37 -6.37 9.48
CA PHE A 150 -23.34 -6.07 8.46
C PHE A 150 -24.68 -6.71 8.79
N ASN A 151 -25.69 -5.86 8.97
CA ASN A 151 -27.05 -6.31 9.14
C ASN A 151 -27.70 -6.59 7.77
N ARG A 152 -27.78 -7.87 7.40
CA ARG A 152 -28.34 -8.30 6.11
C ARG A 152 -29.81 -7.89 5.93
N ARG A 153 -30.59 -7.76 7.02
CA ARG A 153 -32.02 -7.41 6.98
C ARG A 153 -32.21 -5.93 6.63
N THR A 154 -31.43 -5.05 7.26
CA THR A 154 -31.48 -3.59 7.03
C THR A 154 -30.52 -3.13 5.96
N ARG A 155 -29.62 -4.00 5.48
CA ARG A 155 -28.49 -3.68 4.57
C ARG A 155 -27.59 -2.58 5.10
N GLN A 156 -27.40 -2.51 6.42
CA GLN A 156 -26.60 -1.49 7.06
C GLN A 156 -25.24 -2.10 7.50
N PHE A 157 -24.18 -1.45 7.07
CA PHE A 157 -22.83 -1.64 7.59
C PHE A 157 -22.67 -0.79 8.85
N GLN A 158 -22.03 -1.35 9.86
CA GLN A 158 -21.70 -0.66 11.11
C GLN A 158 -20.26 -0.96 11.46
N ALA A 159 -19.52 0.04 11.95
CA ALA A 159 -18.17 -0.13 12.45
C ALA A 159 -17.96 0.74 13.68
N THR A 160 -17.20 0.22 14.63
CA THR A 160 -16.86 0.91 15.87
C THR A 160 -15.35 0.85 16.06
N LEU A 161 -14.73 2.00 16.27
CA LEU A 161 -13.32 2.08 16.65
C LEU A 161 -13.13 1.45 18.04
N VAL A 162 -12.29 0.44 18.13
CA VAL A 162 -12.05 -0.29 19.39
C VAL A 162 -10.65 -0.07 19.93
N ARG A 163 -9.71 0.34 19.09
CA ARG A 163 -8.32 0.59 19.51
C ARG A 163 -7.61 1.57 18.60
N THR A 164 -6.71 2.36 19.21
CA THR A 164 -5.74 3.21 18.52
C THR A 164 -4.34 2.89 19.03
N ILE A 165 -3.40 2.64 18.11
CA ILE A 165 -1.99 2.44 18.40
C ILE A 165 -1.26 3.63 17.75
N SER A 166 -0.58 4.45 18.57
CA SER A 166 0.06 5.69 18.11
C SER A 166 1.56 5.53 18.07
N PHE A 167 2.18 6.02 16.98
CA PHE A 167 3.63 6.12 16.82
C PHE A 167 4.18 7.48 17.34
N GLU A 168 3.41 8.19 18.11
CA GLU A 168 3.81 9.48 18.70
C GLU A 168 5.09 9.34 19.53
N GLY A 169 6.02 10.27 19.32
CA GLY A 169 7.32 10.25 20.00
C GLY A 169 8.35 9.28 19.43
N LEU A 170 8.00 8.49 18.42
CA LEU A 170 8.92 7.63 17.69
C LEU A 170 9.45 8.33 16.43
N PRO A 171 10.65 7.98 15.94
CA PRO A 171 11.20 8.53 14.71
C PRO A 171 10.54 7.86 13.48
N VAL A 172 9.24 8.07 13.30
CA VAL A 172 8.47 7.61 12.16
C VAL A 172 8.08 8.84 11.36
N VAL A 173 8.51 8.88 10.10
CA VAL A 173 8.19 9.95 9.15
C VAL A 173 7.04 9.55 8.26
N PHE A 174 7.09 8.32 7.71
CA PHE A 174 6.05 7.79 6.85
C PHE A 174 5.91 6.27 7.03
N ALA A 175 4.93 5.86 7.83
CA ALA A 175 4.55 4.46 7.94
C ALA A 175 3.77 4.06 6.68
N GLU A 176 4.35 3.21 5.84
CA GLU A 176 3.81 2.90 4.50
C GLU A 176 2.95 1.64 4.50
N GLU A 177 3.42 0.59 5.15
CA GLU A 177 2.74 -0.71 5.12
C GLU A 177 2.80 -1.38 6.49
N PHE A 178 1.88 -2.28 6.74
CA PHE A 178 1.92 -3.14 7.93
C PHE A 178 1.40 -4.54 7.62
N GLU A 179 1.85 -5.51 8.40
CA GLU A 179 1.39 -6.90 8.27
C GLU A 179 0.96 -7.45 9.64
N THR A 180 -0.10 -8.24 9.63
CA THR A 180 -0.63 -8.89 10.82
C THR A 180 0.19 -10.10 11.22
N LEU A 181 0.42 -10.29 12.51
CA LEU A 181 1.19 -11.40 13.05
C LEU A 181 0.29 -12.47 13.69
N PRO A 182 0.71 -13.74 13.66
CA PRO A 182 0.06 -14.78 14.46
C PRO A 182 0.06 -14.40 15.95
N GLY A 183 -1.08 -14.60 16.59
CA GLY A 183 -1.25 -14.21 18.00
C GLY A 183 -1.57 -12.74 18.23
N GLY A 184 -1.74 -11.96 17.16
CA GLY A 184 -2.00 -10.53 17.18
C GLY A 184 -0.74 -9.67 17.06
N GLY A 185 -0.92 -8.35 17.02
CA GLY A 185 0.16 -7.41 16.75
C GLY A 185 0.53 -7.28 15.28
N TYR A 186 1.56 -6.47 15.01
CA TYR A 186 1.92 -6.07 13.64
C TYR A 186 3.44 -5.91 13.48
N VAL A 187 3.90 -6.03 12.23
CA VAL A 187 5.14 -5.41 11.77
C VAL A 187 4.74 -4.24 10.88
N VAL A 188 5.38 -3.08 11.07
CA VAL A 188 5.11 -1.85 10.32
C VAL A 188 6.38 -1.40 9.62
N SER A 189 6.29 -1.09 8.33
CA SER A 189 7.38 -0.48 7.58
C SER A 189 7.31 1.04 7.66
N GLU A 190 8.46 1.64 7.73
CA GLU A 190 8.67 3.07 7.59
C GLU A 190 9.61 3.29 6.41
N SER A 191 9.14 3.94 5.37
CA SER A 191 9.83 3.95 4.08
C SER A 191 10.76 5.14 3.88
N VAL A 192 10.56 6.26 4.58
CA VAL A 192 11.39 7.46 4.41
C VAL A 192 12.75 7.30 5.08
N ILE A 193 12.80 6.81 6.30
CA ILE A 193 14.07 6.54 6.97
C ILE A 193 14.57 5.10 6.78
N GLY A 194 13.68 4.20 6.35
CA GLY A 194 13.98 2.77 6.16
C GLY A 194 14.05 2.00 7.47
N ALA A 195 12.90 1.79 8.11
CA ALA A 195 12.80 1.07 9.38
C ALA A 195 11.72 -0.01 9.36
N LEU A 196 11.85 -1.00 10.24
CA LEU A 196 10.78 -1.91 10.61
C LEU A 196 10.49 -1.78 12.11
N TRP A 197 9.21 -1.69 12.43
CA TRP A 197 8.72 -1.59 13.80
C TRP A 197 7.89 -2.81 14.16
N ASN A 198 8.11 -3.36 15.34
CA ASN A 198 7.27 -4.42 15.91
C ASN A 198 6.20 -3.79 16.80
N VAL A 199 4.96 -4.20 16.64
CA VAL A 199 3.84 -3.85 17.50
C VAL A 199 3.34 -5.11 18.17
N SER A 200 3.44 -5.18 19.49
CA SER A 200 2.94 -6.33 20.26
C SER A 200 1.41 -6.42 20.22
N PRO A 201 0.81 -7.57 20.58
CA PRO A 201 -0.65 -7.67 20.74
C PRO A 201 -1.20 -6.64 21.73
N GLY A 202 -0.42 -6.23 22.74
CA GLY A 202 -0.75 -5.17 23.70
C GLY A 202 -0.62 -3.74 23.14
N GLY A 203 -0.06 -3.54 21.91
CA GLY A 203 0.17 -2.23 21.29
C GLY A 203 1.48 -1.57 21.70
N ILE A 204 2.36 -2.29 22.36
CA ILE A 204 3.71 -1.79 22.65
C ILE A 204 4.52 -1.84 21.37
N ILE A 205 5.10 -0.69 21.01
CA ILE A 205 5.92 -0.54 19.80
C ILE A 205 7.39 -0.64 20.19
N THR A 206 8.14 -1.47 19.48
CA THR A 206 9.59 -1.64 19.64
C THR A 206 10.28 -1.62 18.29
N PRO A 207 11.54 -1.13 18.21
CA PRO A 207 12.28 -1.17 16.96
C PRO A 207 12.61 -2.60 16.56
N GLY A 208 12.29 -2.95 15.32
CA GLY A 208 12.76 -4.19 14.68
C GLY A 208 14.12 -3.94 14.00
N LEU A 209 14.13 -3.16 12.92
CA LEU A 209 15.31 -2.68 12.22
C LEU A 209 15.30 -1.16 12.19
N LEU A 210 16.45 -0.53 12.38
CA LEU A 210 16.60 0.92 12.29
C LEU A 210 17.79 1.26 11.38
N PRO A 211 17.74 2.40 10.66
CA PRO A 211 18.87 2.88 9.88
C PRO A 211 20.02 3.37 10.79
N ASP A 212 21.23 3.45 10.23
CA ASP A 212 22.43 3.86 10.95
C ASP A 212 22.32 5.22 11.63
N SER A 213 21.57 6.15 11.07
CA SER A 213 21.35 7.47 11.64
C SER A 213 20.66 7.46 13.01
N PHE A 214 19.87 6.42 13.29
CA PHE A 214 19.14 6.24 14.56
C PHE A 214 19.77 5.18 15.47
N ALA A 215 20.64 4.33 14.91
CA ALA A 215 21.38 3.29 15.61
C ALA A 215 22.82 3.26 15.08
N PRO A 216 23.69 4.21 15.48
CA PRO A 216 25.07 4.30 14.97
C PRO A 216 25.81 2.97 15.14
N GLY A 217 26.42 2.50 14.05
CA GLY A 217 27.06 1.19 13.98
C GLY A 217 26.07 0.03 13.77
N ALA A 218 24.82 0.30 13.53
CA ALA A 218 23.81 -0.71 13.23
C ALA A 218 23.78 -1.14 11.75
N GLY A 219 24.35 -0.36 10.84
CA GLY A 219 24.75 -0.76 9.47
C GLY A 219 23.65 -1.29 8.56
N ILE A 220 22.43 -0.69 8.59
CA ILE A 220 21.28 -1.22 7.82
C ILE A 220 21.00 -0.38 6.57
N ALA A 221 22.04 -0.02 5.83
CA ALA A 221 21.89 0.67 4.54
C ALA A 221 21.02 -0.12 3.53
N ALA A 222 20.90 -1.43 3.71
CA ALA A 222 20.14 -2.29 2.80
C ALA A 222 18.64 -2.06 2.77
N ILE A 223 18.05 -1.39 3.75
CA ILE A 223 16.62 -1.12 3.85
C ILE A 223 16.29 0.38 3.84
N GLY A 224 17.33 1.22 3.89
CA GLY A 224 17.19 2.66 3.86
C GLY A 224 16.85 3.20 2.47
N PRO A 225 16.53 4.50 2.40
CA PRO A 225 16.30 5.20 1.13
C PRO A 225 17.60 5.39 0.34
N CYS A 226 17.46 5.61 -0.97
CA CYS A 226 18.56 5.87 -1.89
C CYS A 226 18.17 6.89 -2.97
N ALA A 227 19.09 7.18 -3.89
CA ALA A 227 18.78 7.98 -5.07
C ALA A 227 17.86 7.23 -6.01
N PHE A 228 16.81 7.89 -6.47
CA PHE A 228 15.90 7.38 -7.50
C PHE A 228 16.43 7.72 -8.89
N THR A 229 16.43 6.75 -9.78
CA THR A 229 16.74 6.99 -11.20
C THR A 229 15.43 7.28 -11.93
N PRO A 230 15.26 8.47 -12.57
CA PRO A 230 14.07 8.78 -13.34
C PRO A 230 13.77 7.74 -14.41
N VAL A 231 12.49 7.41 -14.57
CA VAL A 231 11.98 6.43 -15.54
C VAL A 231 10.86 7.03 -16.39
N THR A 232 10.38 6.29 -17.37
CA THR A 232 9.18 6.64 -18.13
C THR A 232 8.12 5.56 -17.90
N ILE A 233 6.94 5.97 -17.45
CA ILE A 233 5.80 5.10 -17.18
C ILE A 233 4.66 5.48 -18.09
N GLY A 234 4.24 4.59 -19.00
CA GLY A 234 3.15 4.89 -19.93
C GLY A 234 3.37 6.15 -20.80
N GLY A 235 4.62 6.45 -21.14
CA GLY A 235 4.97 7.67 -21.89
C GLY A 235 5.15 8.92 -21.03
N ILE A 236 4.89 8.88 -19.73
CA ILE A 236 5.03 10.00 -18.79
C ILE A 236 6.37 9.87 -18.08
N PRO A 237 7.24 10.91 -18.11
CA PRO A 237 8.45 10.91 -17.31
C PRO A 237 8.09 10.95 -15.82
N PHE A 238 8.76 10.12 -15.03
CA PHE A 238 8.50 10.02 -13.60
C PHE A 238 9.80 10.08 -12.80
N SER A 239 9.80 10.89 -11.78
CA SER A 239 10.74 10.85 -10.67
C SER A 239 9.99 11.17 -9.38
N THR A 240 10.58 10.77 -8.28
CA THR A 240 10.10 11.18 -6.96
C THR A 240 10.66 12.55 -6.59
N ALA A 241 10.03 13.25 -5.67
CA ALA A 241 10.52 14.51 -5.14
C ALA A 241 11.94 14.37 -4.59
N GLY A 242 12.86 15.23 -5.05
CA GLY A 242 14.27 15.17 -4.66
C GLY A 242 15.05 13.97 -5.17
N ASN A 243 14.54 13.24 -6.18
CA ASN A 243 15.12 11.98 -6.68
C ASN A 243 15.36 10.96 -5.56
N PHE A 244 14.38 10.78 -4.73
CA PHE A 244 14.43 9.92 -3.55
C PHE A 244 13.67 8.61 -3.80
N ALA A 245 14.34 7.48 -3.69
CA ALA A 245 13.68 6.18 -3.66
C ALA A 245 13.39 5.79 -2.20
N PRO A 246 12.12 5.51 -1.87
CA PRO A 246 11.79 5.06 -0.51
C PRO A 246 12.48 3.73 -0.19
N GLY A 247 12.69 3.51 1.10
CA GLY A 247 13.20 2.25 1.64
C GLY A 247 12.17 1.13 1.57
N ILE A 248 11.95 0.44 2.68
CA ILE A 248 10.96 -0.65 2.75
C ILE A 248 9.55 -0.09 2.65
N GLY A 249 8.82 -0.45 1.58
CA GLY A 249 7.43 -0.04 1.37
C GLY A 249 6.41 -1.20 1.39
N SER A 250 6.85 -2.46 1.49
CA SER A 250 5.93 -3.60 1.38
C SER A 250 6.30 -4.73 2.30
N LEU A 251 5.28 -5.36 2.88
CA LEU A 251 5.44 -6.44 3.85
C LEU A 251 4.47 -7.59 3.57
N ALA A 252 4.94 -8.82 3.83
CA ALA A 252 4.08 -9.98 3.98
C ALA A 252 4.66 -10.95 5.02
N TYR A 253 3.80 -11.61 5.78
CA TYR A 253 4.20 -12.64 6.72
C TYR A 253 3.85 -14.04 6.19
N ARG A 254 4.80 -14.96 6.32
CA ARG A 254 4.54 -16.39 6.13
C ARG A 254 5.53 -17.26 6.89
N ALA A 255 5.01 -18.28 7.56
CA ALA A 255 5.80 -19.35 8.19
C ALA A 255 6.97 -18.85 9.04
N GLY A 256 6.74 -17.83 9.88
CA GLY A 256 7.77 -17.26 10.76
C GLY A 256 8.75 -16.30 10.06
N GLN A 257 8.49 -15.92 8.81
CA GLN A 257 9.31 -14.99 8.04
C GLN A 257 8.52 -13.73 7.69
N ILE A 258 9.17 -12.58 7.76
CA ILE A 258 8.72 -11.32 7.18
C ILE A 258 9.43 -11.15 5.83
N TYR A 259 8.65 -11.07 4.76
CA TYR A 259 9.11 -10.76 3.41
C TYR A 259 8.91 -9.28 3.16
N PHE A 260 9.85 -8.66 2.50
CA PHE A 260 9.79 -7.24 2.21
C PHE A 260 10.47 -6.87 0.88
N GLY A 261 10.00 -5.78 0.29
CA GLY A 261 10.58 -5.13 -0.87
C GLY A 261 11.17 -3.78 -0.51
N SER A 262 12.23 -3.39 -1.19
CA SER A 262 12.84 -2.07 -1.09
C SER A 262 13.16 -1.57 -2.49
N SER A 263 12.73 -0.36 -2.81
CA SER A 263 13.03 0.27 -4.11
C SER A 263 14.54 0.42 -4.34
N CYS A 264 15.31 0.58 -3.26
CA CYS A 264 16.78 0.73 -3.33
C CYS A 264 17.50 -0.58 -3.52
N ARG A 265 17.12 -1.60 -2.76
CA ARG A 265 17.71 -2.92 -2.87
C ARG A 265 17.32 -3.61 -4.17
N GLY A 266 16.07 -3.36 -4.60
CA GLY A 266 15.39 -4.12 -5.64
C GLY A 266 15.09 -5.53 -5.17
N GLY A 267 14.13 -6.20 -5.82
CA GLY A 267 13.80 -7.58 -5.51
C GLY A 267 13.08 -7.81 -4.18
N VAL A 268 13.11 -9.05 -3.75
CA VAL A 268 12.46 -9.55 -2.54
C VAL A 268 13.50 -10.06 -1.56
N ALA A 269 13.42 -9.61 -0.32
CA ALA A 269 14.20 -10.13 0.80
C ALA A 269 13.29 -10.67 1.90
N ARG A 270 13.86 -11.39 2.86
CA ARG A 270 13.16 -11.85 4.05
C ARG A 270 14.03 -11.79 5.29
N ILE A 271 13.38 -11.75 6.45
CA ILE A 271 14.02 -11.89 7.77
C ILE A 271 13.14 -12.77 8.66
N PRO A 272 13.72 -13.65 9.51
CA PRO A 272 12.96 -14.37 10.52
C PRO A 272 12.25 -13.41 11.48
N LEU A 273 10.94 -13.61 11.73
CA LEU A 273 10.21 -12.81 12.71
C LEU A 273 10.84 -12.90 14.10
N ALA A 274 11.30 -14.08 14.48
CA ALA A 274 12.00 -14.28 15.75
C ALA A 274 13.25 -13.40 15.87
N SER A 275 14.01 -13.27 14.80
CA SER A 275 15.19 -12.38 14.74
C SER A 275 14.76 -10.92 14.82
N LEU A 276 13.76 -10.52 14.03
CA LEU A 276 13.25 -9.15 14.00
C LEU A 276 12.74 -8.69 15.36
N SER A 277 12.17 -9.61 16.15
CA SER A 277 11.56 -9.33 17.47
C SER A 277 12.53 -9.56 18.65
N ASP A 278 13.75 -9.99 18.41
CA ASP A 278 14.73 -10.27 19.47
C ASP A 278 15.34 -8.96 19.99
N ASN A 279 14.79 -8.43 21.05
CA ASN A 279 15.25 -7.21 21.69
C ASN A 279 16.59 -7.35 22.44
N THR A 280 17.14 -8.57 22.56
CA THR A 280 18.48 -8.79 23.13
C THR A 280 19.59 -8.54 22.10
N ARG A 281 19.27 -8.51 20.81
CA ARG A 281 20.16 -8.23 19.70
C ARG A 281 20.04 -6.78 19.23
N SER A 282 21.15 -6.18 18.81
CA SER A 282 21.10 -4.87 18.15
C SER A 282 20.38 -4.96 16.79
N PRO A 283 19.83 -3.88 16.26
CA PRO A 283 19.26 -3.85 14.90
C PRO A 283 20.24 -4.38 13.83
N GLN A 284 21.54 -4.08 13.95
CA GLN A 284 22.60 -4.58 13.07
C GLN A 284 22.76 -6.10 13.13
N GLN A 285 22.76 -6.67 14.34
CA GLN A 285 22.82 -8.11 14.51
C GLN A 285 21.58 -8.81 13.93
N ARG A 286 20.40 -8.18 14.03
CA ARG A 286 19.18 -8.69 13.39
C ARG A 286 19.28 -8.60 11.87
N ALA A 287 19.81 -7.48 11.35
CA ALA A 287 19.95 -7.26 9.91
C ALA A 287 20.89 -8.29 9.22
N ALA A 288 21.80 -8.89 9.97
CA ALA A 288 22.65 -9.99 9.46
C ALA A 288 21.84 -11.24 9.08
N ASP A 289 20.59 -11.38 9.57
CA ASP A 289 19.70 -12.49 9.25
C ASP A 289 18.83 -12.20 8.01
N ILE A 290 19.01 -11.05 7.36
CA ILE A 290 18.31 -10.74 6.10
C ILE A 290 18.86 -11.64 4.99
N VAL A 291 17.95 -12.29 4.28
CA VAL A 291 18.27 -13.18 3.15
C VAL A 291 17.58 -12.65 1.89
N ASP A 292 18.37 -12.50 0.82
CA ASP A 292 17.81 -12.24 -0.51
C ASP A 292 17.06 -13.46 -1.02
N VAL A 293 15.78 -13.28 -1.35
CA VAL A 293 14.93 -14.31 -1.91
C VAL A 293 14.96 -14.26 -3.44
N SER A 294 14.81 -13.06 -3.99
CA SER A 294 14.77 -12.84 -5.43
C SER A 294 15.42 -11.49 -5.75
N PRO A 295 16.53 -11.46 -6.48
CA PRO A 295 17.17 -10.20 -6.86
C PRO A 295 16.29 -9.42 -7.84
N ARG A 296 16.63 -8.15 -8.09
CA ARG A 296 16.00 -7.34 -9.13
C ARG A 296 16.03 -8.09 -10.47
N ALA A 297 14.94 -8.01 -11.23
CA ALA A 297 14.89 -8.58 -12.56
C ALA A 297 15.88 -7.86 -13.50
N ALA A 298 16.57 -8.61 -14.36
CA ALA A 298 17.57 -8.05 -15.26
C ALA A 298 16.96 -7.24 -16.42
N ASP A 299 15.66 -7.42 -16.68
CA ASP A 299 14.90 -6.75 -17.74
C ASP A 299 14.42 -5.34 -17.36
N VAL A 300 14.65 -4.90 -16.13
CA VAL A 300 14.17 -3.61 -15.63
C VAL A 300 15.30 -2.69 -15.18
N VAL A 301 15.18 -1.41 -15.50
CA VAL A 301 16.12 -0.36 -15.07
C VAL A 301 15.89 -0.02 -13.60
N SER A 302 14.63 0.10 -13.21
CA SER A 302 14.20 0.39 -11.83
C SER A 302 13.05 -0.53 -11.46
N GLU A 303 13.00 -0.94 -10.21
CA GLU A 303 11.97 -1.82 -9.67
C GLU A 303 11.44 -1.25 -8.37
N SER A 304 10.13 -1.20 -8.24
CA SER A 304 9.46 -0.87 -6.99
C SER A 304 8.42 -1.94 -6.72
N LEU A 305 8.82 -2.96 -5.97
CA LEU A 305 7.92 -4.06 -5.60
C LEU A 305 7.10 -3.65 -4.38
N LYS A 306 5.78 -3.61 -4.59
CA LYS A 306 4.78 -3.28 -3.59
C LYS A 306 3.70 -4.37 -3.50
N GLY A 307 2.69 -4.18 -2.67
CA GLY A 307 1.53 -5.03 -2.60
C GLY A 307 1.86 -6.50 -2.34
N PHE A 308 2.72 -6.79 -1.38
CA PHE A 308 3.13 -8.16 -1.05
C PHE A 308 1.98 -8.95 -0.45
N SER A 309 1.68 -10.13 -1.00
CA SER A 309 0.63 -10.99 -0.49
C SER A 309 0.91 -12.47 -0.69
N PHE A 310 0.74 -13.25 0.35
CA PHE A 310 0.63 -14.71 0.26
C PHE A 310 -0.83 -15.14 0.21
N ASN A 311 -1.11 -16.20 -0.55
CA ASN A 311 -2.42 -16.83 -0.48
C ASN A 311 -2.57 -17.62 0.83
N ARG A 312 -3.05 -16.94 1.88
CA ARG A 312 -3.26 -17.55 3.20
C ARG A 312 -4.36 -18.60 3.22
N TRP A 313 -5.21 -18.62 2.19
CA TRP A 313 -6.33 -19.55 2.03
C TRP A 313 -5.91 -20.84 1.31
N ASN A 314 -4.72 -20.84 0.70
CA ASN A 314 -4.10 -22.02 0.13
C ASN A 314 -2.73 -22.25 0.78
N PRO A 315 -2.65 -23.01 1.88
CA PRO A 315 -1.38 -23.24 2.59
C PRO A 315 -0.31 -23.94 1.76
N SER A 316 -0.70 -24.66 0.73
CA SER A 316 0.23 -25.33 -0.19
C SER A 316 0.88 -24.37 -1.19
N ASP A 317 0.28 -23.20 -1.45
CA ASP A 317 0.88 -22.19 -2.32
C ASP A 317 1.92 -21.37 -1.53
N THR A 318 3.18 -21.67 -1.72
CA THR A 318 4.31 -21.00 -1.05
C THR A 318 4.81 -19.77 -1.80
N ARG A 319 4.19 -19.40 -2.91
CA ARG A 319 4.59 -18.28 -3.75
C ARG A 319 4.13 -16.96 -3.17
N LEU A 320 4.98 -15.95 -3.28
CA LEU A 320 4.67 -14.59 -2.94
C LEU A 320 4.18 -13.85 -4.19
N TYR A 321 3.05 -13.18 -4.08
CA TYR A 321 2.52 -12.32 -5.14
C TYR A 321 2.87 -10.88 -4.81
N VAL A 322 3.36 -10.14 -5.80
CA VAL A 322 3.84 -8.77 -5.64
C VAL A 322 3.42 -7.91 -6.82
N THR A 323 3.19 -6.64 -6.58
CA THR A 323 3.03 -5.66 -7.66
C THR A 323 4.40 -5.05 -7.99
N ASP A 324 4.71 -4.91 -9.27
CA ASP A 324 5.85 -4.12 -9.76
C ASP A 324 5.29 -2.81 -10.30
N THR A 325 5.30 -1.81 -9.43
CA THR A 325 4.62 -0.53 -9.63
C THR A 325 5.15 0.22 -10.85
N LEU A 326 6.48 0.32 -10.99
CA LEU A 326 7.12 1.06 -12.08
C LEU A 326 6.94 0.38 -13.43
N ASN A 327 6.85 -0.94 -13.45
CA ASN A 327 6.69 -1.73 -14.67
C ASN A 327 5.22 -2.15 -14.93
N ARG A 328 4.28 -1.65 -14.10
CA ARG A 328 2.82 -1.84 -14.23
C ARG A 328 2.40 -3.30 -14.40
N ARG A 329 2.92 -4.17 -13.56
CA ARG A 329 2.69 -5.61 -13.65
C ARG A 329 2.50 -6.27 -12.30
N VAL A 330 1.93 -7.46 -12.30
CA VAL A 330 1.82 -8.34 -11.13
C VAL A 330 2.69 -9.56 -11.35
N LEU A 331 3.51 -9.86 -10.36
CA LEU A 331 4.47 -10.97 -10.38
C LEU A 331 4.10 -12.02 -9.34
N ARG A 332 4.56 -13.24 -9.61
CA ARG A 332 4.58 -14.35 -8.68
C ARG A 332 6.03 -14.78 -8.45
N VAL A 333 6.46 -14.81 -7.21
CA VAL A 333 7.84 -15.13 -6.81
C VAL A 333 7.86 -16.46 -6.07
N ASN A 334 8.65 -17.41 -6.56
CA ASN A 334 8.92 -18.63 -5.83
C ASN A 334 9.89 -18.32 -4.69
N THR A 335 9.44 -18.42 -3.44
CA THR A 335 10.24 -18.01 -2.27
C THR A 335 11.39 -18.96 -1.93
N THR A 336 11.45 -20.12 -2.58
CA THR A 336 12.55 -21.10 -2.41
C THR A 336 13.63 -20.91 -3.46
N THR A 337 13.25 -20.69 -4.72
CA THR A 337 14.20 -20.60 -5.83
C THR A 337 14.51 -19.16 -6.26
N GLY A 338 13.71 -18.20 -5.83
CA GLY A 338 13.77 -16.80 -6.28
C GLY A 338 13.23 -16.57 -7.69
N ALA A 339 12.77 -17.63 -8.38
CA ALA A 339 12.24 -17.51 -9.74
C ALA A 339 10.99 -16.64 -9.75
N ARG A 340 10.89 -15.78 -10.77
CA ARG A 340 9.78 -14.86 -11.00
C ARG A 340 8.98 -15.26 -12.21
N GLU A 341 7.71 -14.98 -12.15
CA GLU A 341 6.77 -15.19 -13.23
C GLU A 341 5.86 -13.98 -13.32
N VAL A 342 5.69 -13.43 -14.51
CA VAL A 342 4.72 -12.36 -14.77
C VAL A 342 3.34 -13.01 -14.79
N ILE A 343 2.48 -12.60 -13.89
CA ILE A 343 1.08 -13.03 -13.82
C ILE A 343 0.24 -12.19 -14.75
N SER A 344 0.49 -10.89 -14.77
CA SER A 344 -0.15 -9.95 -15.69
C SER A 344 0.69 -8.69 -15.84
N ASP A 345 0.70 -8.17 -17.04
CA ASP A 345 1.28 -6.89 -17.46
C ASP A 345 0.26 -5.99 -18.18
N ASP A 346 -1.04 -6.23 -17.95
CA ASP A 346 -2.12 -5.39 -18.47
C ASP A 346 -2.05 -3.99 -17.84
N SER A 347 -1.48 -3.06 -18.58
CA SER A 347 -1.23 -1.70 -18.11
C SER A 347 -2.49 -0.83 -17.98
N GLU A 348 -3.64 -1.28 -18.47
CA GLU A 348 -4.92 -0.60 -18.24
C GLU A 348 -5.49 -0.99 -16.88
N LEU A 349 -5.32 -2.26 -16.48
CA LEU A 349 -5.75 -2.76 -15.19
C LEU A 349 -4.77 -2.45 -14.06
N PHE A 350 -3.46 -2.33 -14.37
CA PHE A 350 -2.39 -2.13 -13.40
C PHE A 350 -1.62 -0.84 -13.64
N ASP A 351 -2.34 0.27 -13.77
CA ASP A 351 -1.73 1.59 -13.93
C ASP A 351 -1.19 2.11 -12.60
N PHE A 352 0.06 1.73 -12.29
CA PHE A 352 0.76 1.96 -11.03
C PHE A 352 0.18 1.14 -9.85
N PRO A 353 0.29 -0.20 -9.88
CA PRO A 353 -0.27 -1.07 -8.87
C PRO A 353 0.55 -0.99 -7.58
N VAL A 354 -0.10 -0.64 -6.46
CA VAL A 354 0.58 -0.33 -5.18
C VAL A 354 0.23 -1.28 -4.05
N SER A 355 -0.93 -1.91 -4.08
CA SER A 355 -1.37 -2.82 -3.03
C SER A 355 -1.99 -4.07 -3.63
N ALA A 356 -1.74 -5.21 -2.99
CA ALA A 356 -2.34 -6.48 -3.38
C ALA A 356 -2.69 -7.30 -2.13
N GLN A 357 -3.86 -7.97 -2.15
CA GLN A 357 -4.24 -8.87 -1.06
C GLN A 357 -5.15 -10.00 -1.54
N PHE A 358 -4.84 -11.22 -1.09
CA PHE A 358 -5.74 -12.34 -1.29
C PHE A 358 -6.98 -12.24 -0.40
N LEU A 359 -8.14 -12.41 -1.02
CA LEU A 359 -9.41 -12.55 -0.30
C LEU A 359 -9.75 -14.02 -0.05
N PRO A 360 -10.66 -14.31 0.89
CA PRO A 360 -11.19 -15.66 1.10
C PRO A 360 -11.69 -16.28 -0.20
N PRO A 361 -11.68 -17.61 -0.37
CA PRO A 361 -12.08 -18.24 -1.62
C PRO A 361 -13.58 -18.06 -1.93
N VAL A 362 -13.89 -17.93 -3.22
CA VAL A 362 -15.24 -18.10 -3.78
C VAL A 362 -15.19 -19.28 -4.70
N ALA A 363 -16.05 -20.26 -4.49
CA ALA A 363 -16.03 -21.52 -5.24
C ALA A 363 -14.64 -22.20 -5.27
N GLY A 364 -13.89 -22.09 -4.17
CA GLY A 364 -12.56 -22.70 -4.02
C GLY A 364 -11.40 -21.89 -4.59
N ILE A 365 -11.65 -20.75 -5.22
CA ILE A 365 -10.61 -19.88 -5.79
C ILE A 365 -10.51 -18.59 -4.98
N SER A 366 -9.32 -18.28 -4.47
CA SER A 366 -9.02 -17.04 -3.76
C SER A 366 -8.59 -15.96 -4.74
N PRO A 367 -9.37 -14.89 -4.94
CA PRO A 367 -8.94 -13.80 -5.81
C PRO A 367 -7.85 -12.96 -5.12
N LEU A 368 -6.86 -12.56 -5.90
CA LEU A 368 -5.91 -11.50 -5.54
C LEU A 368 -6.52 -10.17 -5.97
N VAL A 369 -6.77 -9.28 -5.02
CA VAL A 369 -7.25 -7.92 -5.31
C VAL A 369 -6.06 -6.99 -5.37
N VAL A 370 -6.03 -6.10 -6.36
CA VAL A 370 -4.94 -5.16 -6.62
C VAL A 370 -5.51 -3.75 -6.78
N ALA A 371 -4.95 -2.77 -6.06
CA ALA A 371 -5.25 -1.35 -6.25
C ALA A 371 -4.17 -0.69 -7.10
N SER A 372 -4.61 0.15 -8.04
CA SER A 372 -3.75 0.97 -8.89
C SER A 372 -4.09 2.44 -8.68
N ASP A 373 -3.11 3.26 -8.27
CA ASP A 373 -3.34 4.61 -7.78
C ASP A 373 -2.90 5.73 -8.74
N GLN A 374 -2.19 5.39 -9.82
CA GLN A 374 -1.70 6.37 -10.80
C GLN A 374 -0.83 7.48 -10.19
N GLU A 375 -0.12 7.23 -9.10
CA GLU A 375 0.66 8.23 -8.35
C GLU A 375 1.62 9.04 -9.24
N TYR A 376 2.22 8.39 -10.25
CA TYR A 376 3.14 9.05 -11.19
C TYR A 376 2.49 10.13 -12.06
N ARG A 377 1.16 10.22 -12.07
CA ARG A 377 0.35 11.22 -12.79
C ARG A 377 -0.05 12.41 -11.92
N LEU A 378 0.36 12.43 -10.65
CA LEU A 378 0.10 13.53 -9.71
C LEU A 378 1.29 14.49 -9.71
N ALA A 379 1.07 15.75 -10.08
CA ALA A 379 2.12 16.79 -10.08
C ALA A 379 2.72 17.02 -8.68
N ALA A 380 1.93 16.81 -7.63
CA ALA A 380 2.41 16.92 -6.25
C ALA A 380 3.45 15.83 -5.89
N LEU A 381 3.46 14.70 -6.58
CA LEU A 381 4.34 13.54 -6.30
C LEU A 381 5.36 13.31 -7.42
N ASN A 382 5.11 13.83 -8.62
CA ASN A 382 5.98 13.73 -9.77
C ASN A 382 6.46 15.12 -10.22
N PRO A 383 7.65 15.57 -9.82
CA PRO A 383 8.16 16.90 -10.16
C PRO A 383 8.50 17.10 -11.64
N LEU A 384 8.40 16.05 -12.47
CA LEU A 384 8.66 16.14 -13.90
C LEU A 384 7.42 16.50 -14.73
N ILE A 385 6.25 16.63 -14.10
CA ILE A 385 5.02 17.12 -14.73
C ILE A 385 4.54 18.38 -14.01
N THR A 386 3.79 19.23 -14.71
CA THR A 386 3.34 20.52 -14.19
C THR A 386 1.85 20.56 -13.83
N GLU A 387 1.12 19.52 -14.21
CA GLU A 387 -0.32 19.37 -13.95
C GLU A 387 -0.67 17.92 -13.72
N ASP A 388 -1.78 17.67 -13.03
CA ASP A 388 -2.25 16.32 -12.80
C ASP A 388 -2.77 15.69 -14.10
N LEU A 389 -2.28 14.47 -14.38
CA LEU A 389 -2.65 13.67 -15.55
C LEU A 389 -3.49 12.44 -15.19
N LEU A 390 -4.21 12.50 -14.07
CA LEU A 390 -5.05 11.41 -13.59
C LEU A 390 -6.15 11.03 -14.60
N HIS A 391 -6.37 9.73 -14.75
CA HIS A 391 -7.40 9.17 -15.62
C HIS A 391 -8.42 8.36 -14.79
N PRO A 392 -9.47 8.99 -14.24
CA PRO A 392 -10.56 8.24 -13.64
C PRO A 392 -11.40 7.50 -14.73
N PRO A 393 -12.08 6.39 -14.39
CA PRO A 393 -12.12 5.81 -13.06
C PRO A 393 -10.80 5.11 -12.70
N PHE A 394 -10.44 5.15 -11.41
CA PHE A 394 -9.34 4.34 -10.90
C PHE A 394 -9.78 2.89 -10.78
N ILE A 395 -8.86 1.96 -10.93
CA ILE A 395 -9.19 0.54 -11.03
C ILE A 395 -8.77 -0.21 -9.76
N VAL A 396 -9.70 -1.00 -9.23
CA VAL A 396 -9.41 -2.07 -8.27
C VAL A 396 -9.69 -3.39 -8.98
N SER A 397 -8.62 -4.10 -9.31
CA SER A 397 -8.68 -5.35 -10.08
C SER A 397 -8.78 -6.57 -9.17
N LYS A 398 -9.45 -7.63 -9.64
CA LYS A 398 -9.44 -8.95 -9.02
C LYS A 398 -8.85 -9.93 -10.00
N ILE A 399 -7.82 -10.63 -9.60
CA ILE A 399 -7.13 -11.64 -10.39
C ILE A 399 -7.45 -13.01 -9.81
N TYR A 400 -8.00 -13.89 -10.61
CA TYR A 400 -8.25 -15.29 -10.24
C TYR A 400 -7.10 -16.14 -10.75
N VAL A 401 -6.15 -16.42 -9.86
CA VAL A 401 -4.95 -17.21 -10.21
C VAL A 401 -5.29 -18.69 -10.11
N LEU A 402 -5.12 -19.44 -11.19
CA LEU A 402 -5.20 -20.90 -11.18
C LEU A 402 -3.87 -21.49 -10.68
N HIS A 403 -3.97 -22.49 -9.83
CA HIS A 403 -2.84 -23.16 -9.16
C HIS A 403 -2.46 -24.46 -9.84
#